data_e67481676880c3025303fc531ea78472
#
_entry.id   e67481676880c3025303fc531ea78472
#
_cell.length_a   1.000
_cell.length_b   1.000
_cell.length_c   1.000
_cell.angle_alpha   90.00
_cell.angle_beta   90.00
_cell.angle_gamma   90.00
#
_symmetry.space_group_name_H-M   'P 1'
#
loop_
_entity.id
_entity.type
_entity.pdbx_description
1 polymer ?
#
loop_
_entity_poly.entity_id
_entity_poly.type
_entity_poly.pdbx_seq_one_letter_code
_entity_poly.pdbx_strand_id
1 'polypeptide(L)'
;MKVLLLAPHPFFQDRGTPIAVRALAGVLGEAGHRVDILAFAEGEDVTIPGVRLMRIPRLAVLAGIRPGFSWKKLASDGLMAAKMLPLVRRERYDLVHAVEESAFLARALKAFFGIPYVYDMDSSLAHQMMEKYGALRAVSAFLQASERQAIRGSVGVIAVCRALEDIVQAGAPGKLVARIEDVTLIDDGGTPLVPPLPEAPRPLVMYVGNLERYQGIDLLMDGWAEAVRGGAPGTLMIVGGTEAHIAHYRGRAQALGLADRVRFAGPRPVALLGPVLDAADVLVSPRTLGFNTPMKIYSYLDSGKPIVATRLPTHTQVLDDAIAVLCAPEPAAFGAALRGLLADPAQAARVGAAGRARARAEYTPEAFRRKVLAFYRAVEEKLRVR
;
A
#
# COMPACT_ATOMS: atom_id res chain seq x y z
N MET A 1 11.10 -24.82 -1.97
CA MET A 1 9.73 -25.19 -1.51
C MET A 1 8.71 -24.99 -2.60
N LYS A 2 7.57 -25.71 -2.49
CA LYS A 2 6.35 -25.41 -3.25
C LYS A 2 5.38 -24.62 -2.38
N VAL A 3 5.09 -23.39 -2.76
CA VAL A 3 4.32 -22.43 -1.96
C VAL A 3 2.97 -22.17 -2.62
N LEU A 4 1.89 -22.28 -1.84
CA LEU A 4 0.58 -21.79 -2.24
C LEU A 4 0.39 -20.38 -1.69
N LEU A 5 0.37 -19.37 -2.57
CA LEU A 5 0.14 -17.98 -2.20
C LEU A 5 -1.34 -17.65 -2.38
N LEU A 6 -2.01 -17.31 -1.28
CA LEU A 6 -3.42 -16.91 -1.29
C LEU A 6 -3.51 -15.38 -1.32
N ALA A 7 -4.00 -14.83 -2.42
CA ALA A 7 -4.17 -13.40 -2.66
C ALA A 7 -5.67 -13.04 -2.75
N PRO A 8 -6.33 -12.64 -1.64
CA PRO A 8 -7.77 -12.41 -1.58
C PRO A 8 -8.17 -11.06 -2.20
N HIS A 9 -7.70 -10.82 -3.40
CA HIS A 9 -7.96 -9.61 -4.19
C HIS A 9 -7.82 -9.89 -5.69
N PRO A 10 -8.35 -9.01 -6.56
CA PRO A 10 -8.05 -9.03 -7.99
C PRO A 10 -6.54 -8.94 -8.25
N PHE A 11 -6.02 -9.84 -9.10
CA PHE A 11 -4.60 -9.92 -9.40
C PHE A 11 -4.39 -10.18 -10.91
N PHE A 12 -3.58 -9.41 -11.66
CA PHE A 12 -2.80 -8.26 -11.23
C PHE A 12 -3.60 -6.97 -11.39
N GLN A 13 -3.33 -5.95 -10.58
CA GLN A 13 -3.83 -4.58 -10.73
C GLN A 13 -2.74 -3.61 -10.24
N ASP A 14 -2.62 -2.45 -10.89
CA ASP A 14 -1.68 -1.38 -10.53
C ASP A 14 -2.12 -0.64 -9.25
N ARG A 15 -2.10 -1.34 -8.13
CA ARG A 15 -2.41 -0.80 -6.80
C ARG A 15 -1.74 -1.61 -5.69
N GLY A 16 -1.50 -0.99 -4.54
CA GLY A 16 -0.94 -1.48 -3.27
C GLY A 16 -0.65 -2.98 -3.17
N THR A 17 -1.49 -3.74 -2.46
CA THR A 17 -1.27 -5.18 -2.18
C THR A 17 -0.97 -6.05 -3.42
N PRO A 18 -1.66 -5.91 -4.59
CA PRO A 18 -1.28 -6.66 -5.79
C PRO A 18 0.17 -6.41 -6.26
N ILE A 19 0.68 -5.18 -6.14
CA ILE A 19 2.07 -4.84 -6.51
C ILE A 19 3.04 -5.51 -5.54
N ALA A 20 2.78 -5.44 -4.22
CA ALA A 20 3.60 -6.10 -3.19
C ALA A 20 3.64 -7.61 -3.37
N VAL A 21 2.47 -8.24 -3.62
CA VAL A 21 2.37 -9.68 -3.90
C VAL A 21 3.14 -10.08 -5.16
N ARG A 22 3.09 -9.28 -6.23
CA ARG A 22 3.86 -9.53 -7.45
C ARG A 22 5.37 -9.50 -7.16
N ALA A 23 5.83 -8.49 -6.43
CA ALA A 23 7.23 -8.33 -6.06
C ALA A 23 7.71 -9.52 -5.21
N LEU A 24 6.94 -9.90 -4.19
CA LEU A 24 7.24 -11.04 -3.32
C LEU A 24 7.28 -12.37 -4.11
N ALA A 25 6.27 -12.63 -4.94
CA ALA A 25 6.20 -13.83 -5.76
C ALA A 25 7.39 -13.91 -6.74
N GLY A 26 7.79 -12.78 -7.34
CA GLY A 26 8.97 -12.68 -8.18
C GLY A 26 10.25 -13.06 -7.45
N VAL A 27 10.48 -12.50 -6.26
CA VAL A 27 11.65 -12.84 -5.42
C VAL A 27 11.68 -14.33 -5.10
N LEU A 28 10.54 -14.93 -4.77
CA LEU A 28 10.46 -16.37 -4.45
C LEU A 28 10.72 -17.24 -5.69
N GLY A 29 10.14 -16.88 -6.84
CA GLY A 29 10.35 -17.59 -8.10
C GLY A 29 11.82 -17.58 -8.53
N GLU A 30 12.47 -16.41 -8.48
CA GLU A 30 13.90 -16.24 -8.77
C GLU A 30 14.80 -16.99 -7.79
N ALA A 31 14.36 -17.16 -6.54
CA ALA A 31 15.08 -17.96 -5.54
C ALA A 31 14.88 -19.48 -5.72
N GLY A 32 14.19 -19.91 -6.77
CA GLY A 32 13.98 -21.32 -7.08
C GLY A 32 12.80 -21.98 -6.35
N HIS A 33 11.95 -21.20 -5.68
CA HIS A 33 10.67 -21.71 -5.15
C HIS A 33 9.66 -21.87 -6.30
N ARG A 34 8.77 -22.85 -6.20
CA ARG A 34 7.59 -22.97 -7.07
C ARG A 34 6.42 -22.29 -6.36
N VAL A 35 5.89 -21.23 -6.95
CA VAL A 35 4.80 -20.46 -6.35
C VAL A 35 3.52 -20.61 -7.18
N ASP A 36 2.48 -21.09 -6.55
CA ASP A 36 1.13 -21.11 -7.12
C ASP A 36 0.32 -19.99 -6.46
N ILE A 37 -0.02 -18.93 -7.20
CA ILE A 37 -0.89 -17.86 -6.72
C ILE A 37 -2.34 -18.27 -6.98
N LEU A 38 -3.16 -18.23 -5.93
CA LEU A 38 -4.62 -18.31 -6.05
C LEU A 38 -5.22 -16.95 -5.71
N ALA A 39 -5.79 -16.28 -6.70
CA ALA A 39 -6.35 -14.94 -6.62
C ALA A 39 -7.84 -14.89 -6.97
N PHE A 40 -8.48 -13.73 -6.77
CA PHE A 40 -9.84 -13.48 -7.23
C PHE A 40 -9.94 -13.49 -8.76
N ALA A 41 -11.17 -13.50 -9.28
CA ALA A 41 -11.46 -13.74 -10.69
C ALA A 41 -10.99 -12.61 -11.63
N GLU A 42 -10.89 -11.40 -11.12
CA GLU A 42 -10.55 -10.19 -11.89
C GLU A 42 -9.04 -9.90 -11.85
N GLY A 43 -8.56 -9.13 -12.81
CA GLY A 43 -7.17 -8.70 -12.93
C GLY A 43 -6.56 -9.08 -14.26
N GLU A 44 -5.39 -8.53 -14.53
CA GLU A 44 -4.61 -8.77 -15.75
C GLU A 44 -3.79 -10.04 -15.62
N ASP A 45 -3.51 -10.68 -16.77
CA ASP A 45 -2.60 -11.79 -16.83
C ASP A 45 -1.15 -11.26 -16.84
N VAL A 46 -0.37 -11.73 -15.86
CA VAL A 46 1.04 -11.39 -15.75
C VAL A 46 1.87 -12.68 -15.70
N THR A 47 2.98 -12.66 -16.42
CA THR A 47 3.96 -13.75 -16.36
C THR A 47 5.05 -13.39 -15.36
N ILE A 48 5.25 -14.26 -14.37
CA ILE A 48 6.28 -14.12 -13.35
C ILE A 48 7.11 -15.42 -13.37
N PRO A 49 8.44 -15.39 -13.53
CA PRO A 49 9.26 -16.58 -13.56
C PRO A 49 9.08 -17.45 -12.30
N GLY A 50 8.87 -18.76 -12.50
CA GLY A 50 8.66 -19.71 -11.39
C GLY A 50 7.28 -19.62 -10.71
N VAL A 51 6.36 -18.81 -11.22
CA VAL A 51 5.04 -18.57 -10.63
C VAL A 51 3.92 -19.00 -11.57
N ARG A 52 2.95 -19.74 -11.04
CA ARG A 52 1.70 -20.10 -11.74
C ARG A 52 0.55 -19.29 -11.16
N LEU A 53 -0.14 -18.50 -11.97
CA LEU A 53 -1.32 -17.75 -11.58
C LEU A 53 -2.61 -18.57 -11.81
N MET A 54 -3.42 -18.66 -10.78
CA MET A 54 -4.74 -19.29 -10.80
C MET A 54 -5.76 -18.33 -10.23
N ARG A 55 -6.98 -18.32 -10.80
CA ARG A 55 -8.08 -17.49 -10.34
C ARG A 55 -9.28 -18.32 -9.94
N ILE A 56 -10.08 -17.81 -8.98
CA ILE A 56 -11.40 -18.38 -8.68
C ILE A 56 -12.31 -18.24 -9.90
N PRO A 57 -13.42 -18.99 -9.98
CA PRO A 57 -14.40 -18.84 -11.07
C PRO A 57 -14.94 -17.42 -11.15
N ARG A 58 -15.09 -16.92 -12.39
CA ARG A 58 -15.65 -15.59 -12.65
C ARG A 58 -17.17 -15.65 -12.59
N LEU A 59 -17.76 -14.93 -11.65
CA LEU A 59 -19.20 -14.75 -11.53
C LEU A 59 -19.54 -13.28 -11.73
N ALA A 60 -20.42 -12.96 -12.68
CA ALA A 60 -20.75 -11.57 -13.02
C ALA A 60 -21.27 -10.77 -11.81
N VAL A 61 -22.03 -11.43 -10.91
CA VAL A 61 -22.56 -10.81 -9.68
C VAL A 61 -21.46 -10.35 -8.71
N LEU A 62 -20.26 -10.93 -8.78
CA LEU A 62 -19.12 -10.59 -7.95
C LEU A 62 -18.15 -9.61 -8.62
N ALA A 63 -18.44 -9.14 -9.82
CA ALA A 63 -17.59 -8.18 -10.52
C ALA A 63 -17.49 -6.83 -9.79
N GLY A 64 -16.33 -6.13 -9.97
CA GLY A 64 -16.08 -4.80 -9.43
C GLY A 64 -15.78 -4.82 -7.93
N ILE A 65 -14.97 -5.75 -7.44
CA ILE A 65 -14.54 -5.80 -6.03
C ILE A 65 -13.65 -4.59 -5.72
N ARG A 66 -14.10 -3.80 -4.74
CA ARG A 66 -13.36 -2.64 -4.23
C ARG A 66 -12.54 -3.02 -2.98
N PRO A 67 -11.48 -2.27 -2.65
CA PRO A 67 -10.74 -2.43 -1.40
C PRO A 67 -11.65 -2.29 -0.17
N GLY A 68 -11.32 -3.03 0.89
CA GLY A 68 -12.06 -3.03 2.14
C GLY A 68 -13.14 -4.11 2.20
N PHE A 69 -13.81 -4.19 3.34
CA PHE A 69 -14.84 -5.20 3.61
C PHE A 69 -16.09 -4.99 2.74
N SER A 70 -16.51 -6.05 2.03
CA SER A 70 -17.77 -6.09 1.28
C SER A 70 -18.30 -7.53 1.19
N TRP A 71 -19.63 -7.70 0.99
CA TRP A 71 -20.23 -9.02 0.81
C TRP A 71 -19.65 -9.76 -0.41
N LYS A 72 -19.31 -9.02 -1.50
CA LYS A 72 -18.66 -9.58 -2.69
C LYS A 72 -17.29 -10.19 -2.36
N LYS A 73 -16.52 -9.51 -1.51
CA LYS A 73 -15.23 -10.01 -1.04
C LYS A 73 -15.41 -11.29 -0.23
N LEU A 74 -16.35 -11.31 0.72
CA LEU A 74 -16.66 -12.49 1.52
C LEU A 74 -17.12 -13.69 0.67
N ALA A 75 -17.97 -13.46 -0.34
CA ALA A 75 -18.39 -14.51 -1.29
C ALA A 75 -17.21 -15.03 -2.13
N SER A 76 -16.29 -14.13 -2.54
CA SER A 76 -15.09 -14.50 -3.27
C SER A 76 -14.11 -15.30 -2.40
N ASP A 77 -14.01 -15.00 -1.10
CA ASP A 77 -13.24 -15.80 -0.13
C ASP A 77 -13.81 -17.21 0.00
N GLY A 78 -15.15 -17.35 -0.02
CA GLY A 78 -15.83 -18.65 -0.07
C GLY A 78 -15.50 -19.46 -1.33
N LEU A 79 -15.49 -18.81 -2.50
CA LEU A 79 -15.05 -19.43 -3.76
C LEU A 79 -13.57 -19.79 -3.76
N MET A 80 -12.74 -18.96 -3.14
CA MET A 80 -11.31 -19.25 -2.95
C MET A 80 -11.11 -20.49 -2.07
N ALA A 81 -11.85 -20.60 -0.96
CA ALA A 81 -11.83 -21.78 -0.11
C ALA A 81 -12.27 -23.04 -0.87
N ALA A 82 -13.36 -22.95 -1.66
CA ALA A 82 -13.86 -24.06 -2.46
C ALA A 82 -12.84 -24.52 -3.51
N LYS A 83 -12.12 -23.59 -4.18
CA LYS A 83 -11.08 -23.94 -5.16
C LYS A 83 -9.78 -24.43 -4.51
N MET A 84 -9.46 -23.92 -3.35
CA MET A 84 -8.26 -24.28 -2.60
C MET A 84 -8.29 -25.74 -2.14
N LEU A 85 -9.43 -26.27 -1.68
CA LEU A 85 -9.56 -27.63 -1.13
C LEU A 85 -9.13 -28.72 -2.11
N PRO A 86 -9.64 -28.82 -3.36
CA PRO A 86 -9.18 -29.83 -4.32
C PRO A 86 -7.71 -29.59 -4.74
N LEU A 87 -7.26 -28.32 -4.74
CA LEU A 87 -5.89 -27.98 -5.09
C LEU A 87 -4.91 -28.59 -4.07
N VAL A 88 -5.10 -28.39 -2.77
CA VAL A 88 -4.23 -28.92 -1.73
C VAL A 88 -4.28 -30.43 -1.59
N ARG A 89 -5.35 -31.10 -2.07
CA ARG A 89 -5.43 -32.55 -2.13
C ARG A 89 -4.65 -33.15 -3.30
N ARG A 90 -4.57 -32.43 -4.43
CA ARG A 90 -3.86 -32.88 -5.63
C ARG A 90 -2.40 -32.56 -5.61
N GLU A 91 -2.07 -31.40 -5.07
CA GLU A 91 -0.74 -30.83 -5.04
C GLU A 91 -0.20 -30.86 -3.61
N ARG A 92 1.01 -31.32 -3.43
CA ARG A 92 1.68 -31.26 -2.12
C ARG A 92 2.37 -29.90 -1.99
N TYR A 93 1.84 -29.05 -1.11
CA TYR A 93 2.45 -27.77 -0.77
C TYR A 93 3.25 -27.89 0.52
N ASP A 94 4.45 -27.32 0.52
CA ASP A 94 5.31 -27.25 1.70
C ASP A 94 4.86 -26.12 2.65
N LEU A 95 4.27 -25.06 2.08
CA LEU A 95 3.89 -23.84 2.81
C LEU A 95 2.71 -23.16 2.12
N VAL A 96 1.84 -22.57 2.92
CA VAL A 96 0.88 -21.56 2.47
C VAL A 96 1.40 -20.17 2.83
N HIS A 97 1.47 -19.26 1.87
CA HIS A 97 1.68 -17.82 2.11
C HIS A 97 0.34 -17.13 2.03
N ALA A 98 -0.15 -16.63 3.14
CA ALA A 98 -1.49 -16.09 3.26
C ALA A 98 -1.47 -14.58 3.42
N VAL A 99 -1.99 -13.87 2.43
CA VAL A 99 -2.06 -12.41 2.41
C VAL A 99 -3.37 -11.96 3.08
N GLU A 100 -3.30 -10.99 3.97
CA GLU A 100 -4.43 -10.38 4.67
C GLU A 100 -5.39 -11.45 5.30
N GLU A 101 -6.71 -11.35 5.07
CA GLU A 101 -7.71 -12.26 5.64
C GLU A 101 -7.60 -13.72 5.17
N SER A 102 -6.86 -14.00 4.11
CA SER A 102 -6.63 -15.40 3.72
C SER A 102 -5.84 -16.19 4.79
N ALA A 103 -5.26 -15.51 5.77
CA ALA A 103 -4.64 -16.15 6.94
C ALA A 103 -5.65 -17.00 7.74
N PHE A 104 -6.94 -16.66 7.73
CA PHE A 104 -7.98 -17.50 8.36
C PHE A 104 -8.19 -18.81 7.60
N LEU A 105 -8.16 -18.77 6.25
CA LEU A 105 -8.21 -19.97 5.41
C LEU A 105 -6.96 -20.82 5.58
N ALA A 106 -5.79 -20.22 5.62
CA ALA A 106 -4.51 -20.91 5.85
C ALA A 106 -4.46 -21.58 7.23
N ARG A 107 -5.02 -20.94 8.27
CA ARG A 107 -5.17 -21.55 9.59
C ARG A 107 -6.06 -22.80 9.55
N ALA A 108 -7.16 -22.77 8.80
CA ALA A 108 -8.00 -23.94 8.60
C ALA A 108 -7.24 -25.04 7.84
N LEU A 109 -6.48 -24.71 6.78
CA LEU A 109 -5.64 -25.69 6.07
C LEU A 109 -4.63 -26.35 7.01
N LYS A 110 -4.01 -25.59 7.91
CA LYS A 110 -3.11 -26.16 8.90
C LYS A 110 -3.81 -27.13 9.84
N ALA A 111 -5.03 -26.79 10.29
CA ALA A 111 -5.80 -27.63 11.21
C ALA A 111 -6.25 -28.97 10.57
N PHE A 112 -6.68 -28.95 9.30
CA PHE A 112 -7.25 -30.10 8.62
C PHE A 112 -6.24 -30.92 7.79
N PHE A 113 -5.20 -30.27 7.26
CA PHE A 113 -4.22 -30.88 6.35
C PHE A 113 -2.79 -30.82 6.85
N GLY A 114 -2.53 -30.20 8.00
CA GLY A 114 -1.18 -30.08 8.56
C GLY A 114 -0.24 -29.12 7.82
N ILE A 115 -0.73 -28.40 6.79
CA ILE A 115 0.10 -27.53 5.96
C ILE A 115 0.46 -26.27 6.75
N PRO A 116 1.75 -25.98 6.99
CA PRO A 116 2.18 -24.78 7.70
C PRO A 116 1.90 -23.52 6.86
N TYR A 117 1.79 -22.37 7.52
CA TYR A 117 1.59 -21.10 6.81
C TYR A 117 2.36 -19.93 7.40
N VAL A 118 2.70 -18.99 6.52
CA VAL A 118 3.14 -17.63 6.81
C VAL A 118 1.93 -16.72 6.69
N TYR A 119 1.82 -15.74 7.59
CA TYR A 119 0.83 -14.68 7.51
C TYR A 119 1.50 -13.41 6.99
N ASP A 120 1.07 -12.93 5.83
CA ASP A 120 1.49 -11.65 5.25
C ASP A 120 0.47 -10.59 5.61
N MET A 121 0.88 -9.67 6.49
CA MET A 121 0.01 -8.72 7.18
C MET A 121 0.19 -7.33 6.57
N ASP A 122 -0.54 -7.05 5.46
CA ASP A 122 -0.59 -5.72 4.85
C ASP A 122 -1.51 -4.77 5.63
N SER A 123 -2.45 -5.33 6.39
CA SER A 123 -3.38 -4.57 7.22
C SER A 123 -3.90 -5.42 8.38
N SER A 124 -4.47 -4.79 9.41
CA SER A 124 -5.24 -5.47 10.44
C SER A 124 -6.73 -5.33 10.16
N LEU A 125 -7.40 -6.46 9.91
CA LEU A 125 -8.85 -6.49 9.68
C LEU A 125 -9.61 -5.94 10.89
N ALA A 126 -9.13 -6.24 12.11
CA ALA A 126 -9.73 -5.75 13.34
C ALA A 126 -9.67 -4.22 13.43
N HIS A 127 -8.52 -3.61 13.08
CA HIS A 127 -8.38 -2.14 13.05
C HIS A 127 -9.23 -1.49 11.97
N GLN A 128 -9.24 -2.04 10.74
CA GLN A 128 -10.09 -1.53 9.66
C GLN A 128 -11.57 -1.52 10.02
N MET A 129 -12.04 -2.56 10.72
CA MET A 129 -13.43 -2.66 11.16
C MET A 129 -13.75 -1.66 12.28
N MET A 130 -12.81 -1.41 13.19
CA MET A 130 -12.99 -0.39 14.24
C MET A 130 -13.03 1.03 13.67
N GLU A 131 -12.18 1.36 12.71
CA GLU A 131 -12.19 2.66 12.02
C GLU A 131 -13.50 2.91 11.27
N LYS A 132 -14.05 1.87 10.64
CA LYS A 132 -15.24 2.00 9.79
C LYS A 132 -16.55 1.86 10.54
N TYR A 133 -16.58 1.06 11.61
CA TYR A 133 -17.81 0.67 12.32
C TYR A 133 -17.62 0.70 13.85
N GLY A 134 -17.22 1.84 14.40
CA GLY A 134 -16.87 2.00 15.83
C GLY A 134 -17.92 1.54 16.85
N ALA A 135 -19.18 1.33 16.44
CA ALA A 135 -20.26 0.81 17.31
C ALA A 135 -20.21 -0.73 17.53
N LEU A 136 -19.38 -1.48 16.80
CA LEU A 136 -19.36 -2.95 16.82
C LEU A 136 -18.21 -3.51 17.69
N ARG A 137 -18.12 -3.09 18.96
CA ARG A 137 -17.05 -3.54 19.89
C ARG A 137 -16.96 -5.06 20.04
N ALA A 138 -18.09 -5.78 20.10
CA ALA A 138 -18.07 -7.24 20.22
C ALA A 138 -17.48 -7.92 18.98
N VAL A 139 -17.82 -7.42 17.78
CA VAL A 139 -17.27 -7.94 16.52
C VAL A 139 -15.77 -7.65 16.44
N SER A 140 -15.32 -6.46 16.87
CA SER A 140 -13.90 -6.14 16.88
C SER A 140 -13.10 -7.04 17.84
N ALA A 141 -13.62 -7.35 19.01
CA ALA A 141 -12.97 -8.27 19.95
C ALA A 141 -12.85 -9.68 19.39
N PHE A 142 -13.88 -10.18 18.70
CA PHE A 142 -13.84 -11.47 18.01
C PHE A 142 -12.79 -11.47 16.88
N LEU A 143 -12.75 -10.41 16.05
CA LEU A 143 -11.78 -10.28 14.98
C LEU A 143 -10.35 -10.19 15.51
N GLN A 144 -10.11 -9.42 16.58
CA GLN A 144 -8.81 -9.36 17.24
C GLN A 144 -8.38 -10.72 17.81
N ALA A 145 -9.30 -11.47 18.42
CA ALA A 145 -9.02 -12.81 18.93
C ALA A 145 -8.68 -13.76 17.78
N SER A 146 -9.41 -13.69 16.67
CA SER A 146 -9.19 -14.50 15.47
C SER A 146 -7.85 -14.16 14.82
N GLU A 147 -7.51 -12.88 14.69
CA GLU A 147 -6.24 -12.39 14.15
C GLU A 147 -5.06 -12.85 15.03
N ARG A 148 -5.17 -12.71 16.38
CA ARG A 148 -4.17 -13.26 17.30
C ARG A 148 -3.97 -14.76 17.15
N GLN A 149 -5.06 -15.52 16.92
CA GLN A 149 -4.95 -16.96 16.68
C GLN A 149 -4.28 -17.26 15.33
N ALA A 150 -4.55 -16.46 14.29
CA ALA A 150 -3.86 -16.59 13.00
C ALA A 150 -2.37 -16.29 13.14
N ILE A 151 -1.99 -15.22 13.86
CA ILE A 151 -0.60 -14.89 14.17
C ILE A 151 0.07 -16.04 14.93
N ARG A 152 -0.52 -16.53 16.04
CA ARG A 152 0.05 -17.61 16.84
C ARG A 152 0.18 -18.91 16.06
N GLY A 153 -0.78 -19.22 15.20
CA GLY A 153 -0.82 -20.44 14.39
C GLY A 153 0.19 -20.43 13.24
N SER A 154 0.63 -19.30 12.75
CA SER A 154 1.61 -19.20 11.66
C SER A 154 2.99 -19.71 12.04
N VAL A 155 3.84 -20.03 11.07
CA VAL A 155 5.28 -20.27 11.26
C VAL A 155 6.00 -18.95 11.49
N GLY A 156 5.61 -17.92 10.76
CA GLY A 156 6.10 -16.56 10.85
C GLY A 156 5.12 -15.56 10.26
N VAL A 157 5.37 -14.28 10.50
CA VAL A 157 4.54 -13.16 10.01
C VAL A 157 5.44 -12.19 9.27
N ILE A 158 4.99 -11.73 8.10
CA ILE A 158 5.52 -10.52 7.45
C ILE A 158 4.60 -9.38 7.85
N ALA A 159 5.15 -8.26 8.30
CA ALA A 159 4.42 -7.05 8.63
C ALA A 159 4.90 -5.92 7.73
N VAL A 160 3.99 -5.26 7.00
CA VAL A 160 4.36 -4.20 6.04
C VAL A 160 4.83 -2.91 6.73
N CYS A 161 4.57 -2.75 8.03
CA CYS A 161 4.97 -1.56 8.78
C CYS A 161 5.19 -1.85 10.27
N ARG A 162 5.83 -0.89 10.98
CA ARG A 162 6.13 -1.00 12.40
C ARG A 162 4.89 -1.26 13.26
N ALA A 163 3.81 -0.56 13.02
CA ALA A 163 2.61 -0.70 13.84
C ALA A 163 1.99 -2.11 13.75
N LEU A 164 2.08 -2.78 12.58
CA LEU A 164 1.67 -4.18 12.43
C LEU A 164 2.66 -5.14 13.10
N GLU A 165 3.97 -4.87 13.00
CA GLU A 165 5.00 -5.61 13.74
C GLU A 165 4.74 -5.55 15.24
N ASP A 166 4.43 -4.37 15.80
CA ASP A 166 4.11 -4.17 17.21
C ASP A 166 2.87 -4.98 17.65
N ILE A 167 1.83 -5.05 16.79
CA ILE A 167 0.65 -5.90 17.04
C ILE A 167 1.05 -7.38 17.09
N VAL A 168 1.92 -7.83 16.20
CA VAL A 168 2.40 -9.23 16.20
C VAL A 168 3.18 -9.53 17.47
N GLN A 169 4.11 -8.67 17.87
CA GLN A 169 4.92 -8.84 19.07
C GLN A 169 4.07 -8.84 20.36
N ALA A 170 3.09 -7.92 20.43
CA ALA A 170 2.16 -7.88 21.57
C ALA A 170 1.25 -9.12 21.61
N GLY A 171 0.77 -9.60 20.45
CA GLY A 171 -0.14 -10.75 20.35
C GLY A 171 0.52 -12.12 20.50
N ALA A 172 1.82 -12.22 20.17
CA ALA A 172 2.62 -13.45 20.19
C ALA A 172 4.11 -13.14 20.41
N PRO A 173 4.53 -12.84 21.65
CA PRO A 173 5.94 -12.59 21.96
C PRO A 173 6.85 -13.72 21.48
N GLY A 174 7.99 -13.37 20.84
CA GLY A 174 8.94 -14.35 20.31
C GLY A 174 8.52 -15.03 18.97
N LYS A 175 7.41 -14.58 18.38
CA LYS A 175 7.04 -15.00 17.02
C LYS A 175 8.12 -14.56 16.03
N LEU A 176 8.45 -15.42 15.05
CA LEU A 176 9.21 -14.99 13.89
C LEU A 176 8.40 -13.92 13.14
N VAL A 177 8.86 -12.70 13.18
CA VAL A 177 8.30 -11.58 12.43
C VAL A 177 9.40 -10.88 11.67
N ALA A 178 9.09 -10.48 10.43
CA ALA A 178 9.95 -9.60 9.64
C ALA A 178 9.14 -8.40 9.19
N ARG A 179 9.67 -7.20 9.43
CA ARG A 179 9.13 -5.99 8.83
C ARG A 179 9.70 -5.85 7.42
N ILE A 180 8.82 -6.02 6.43
CA ILE A 180 9.13 -5.94 5.01
C ILE A 180 8.22 -4.89 4.41
N GLU A 181 8.73 -3.67 4.36
CA GLU A 181 8.02 -2.51 3.84
C GLU A 181 7.93 -2.58 2.31
N ASP A 182 6.96 -1.84 1.76
CA ASP A 182 6.90 -1.57 0.33
C ASP A 182 8.16 -0.85 -0.17
N VAL A 183 8.38 -0.91 -1.46
CA VAL A 183 9.53 -0.27 -2.12
C VAL A 183 9.08 0.80 -3.10
N THR A 184 10.05 1.58 -3.56
CA THR A 184 9.83 2.52 -4.67
C THR A 184 9.31 1.80 -5.90
N LEU A 185 8.38 2.46 -6.59
CA LEU A 185 7.84 2.02 -7.88
C LEU A 185 8.41 2.86 -9.04
N ILE A 186 9.40 3.69 -8.77
CA ILE A 186 10.11 4.43 -9.80
C ILE A 186 10.97 3.45 -10.57
N ASP A 187 10.78 3.44 -11.89
CA ASP A 187 11.65 2.74 -12.83
C ASP A 187 12.57 3.76 -13.49
N ASP A 188 13.89 3.55 -13.38
CA ASP A 188 14.91 4.41 -13.96
C ASP A 188 15.00 4.27 -15.51
N GLY A 189 14.08 3.53 -16.14
CA GLY A 189 14.06 3.20 -17.56
C GLY A 189 13.80 4.38 -18.52
N GLY A 190 13.69 5.61 -18.03
CA GLY A 190 13.57 6.83 -18.87
C GLY A 190 12.29 6.88 -19.71
N THR A 191 11.21 6.24 -19.26
CA THR A 191 9.92 6.23 -19.96
C THR A 191 9.39 7.66 -20.18
N PRO A 192 9.09 8.09 -21.42
CA PRO A 192 8.58 9.43 -21.66
C PRO A 192 7.18 9.61 -21.05
N LEU A 193 6.92 10.78 -20.49
CA LEU A 193 5.59 11.12 -19.94
C LEU A 193 4.60 11.43 -21.08
N VAL A 194 3.93 10.40 -21.56
CA VAL A 194 2.93 10.50 -22.64
C VAL A 194 1.60 9.90 -22.16
N PRO A 195 0.49 10.67 -22.25
CA PRO A 195 0.41 12.10 -22.58
C PRO A 195 1.00 12.97 -21.47
N PRO A 196 1.46 14.19 -21.78
CA PRO A 196 2.02 15.12 -20.80
C PRO A 196 0.99 15.49 -19.73
N LEU A 197 1.46 16.01 -18.60
CA LEU A 197 0.58 16.61 -17.62
C LEU A 197 -0.04 17.91 -18.17
N PRO A 198 -1.23 18.31 -17.68
CA PRO A 198 -1.81 19.60 -18.01
C PRO A 198 -0.81 20.73 -17.69
N GLU A 199 -0.72 21.72 -18.57
CA GLU A 199 0.08 22.90 -18.34
C GLU A 199 -0.41 23.65 -17.08
N ALA A 200 0.53 24.10 -16.27
CA ALA A 200 0.23 24.78 -15.03
C ALA A 200 1.39 25.70 -14.60
N PRO A 201 1.09 26.88 -14.03
CA PRO A 201 2.09 27.75 -13.41
C PRO A 201 2.86 27.02 -12.29
N ARG A 202 4.18 27.24 -12.27
CA ARG A 202 5.07 26.70 -11.22
C ARG A 202 5.14 27.66 -10.01
N PRO A 203 5.53 27.20 -8.83
CA PRO A 203 5.89 25.82 -8.49
C PRO A 203 4.69 24.85 -8.50
N LEU A 204 4.96 23.57 -8.78
CA LEU A 204 3.96 22.55 -8.89
C LEU A 204 3.91 21.70 -7.59
N VAL A 205 2.88 21.90 -6.80
CA VAL A 205 2.56 21.06 -5.65
C VAL A 205 1.75 19.86 -6.17
N MET A 206 2.18 18.63 -5.90
CA MET A 206 1.57 17.46 -6.55
C MET A 206 1.14 16.39 -5.56
N TYR A 207 -0.08 15.88 -5.76
CA TYR A 207 -0.60 14.68 -5.16
C TYR A 207 -0.74 13.58 -6.23
N VAL A 208 -0.28 12.36 -5.91
CA VAL A 208 -0.46 11.18 -6.78
C VAL A 208 -1.15 10.06 -6.00
N GLY A 209 -2.27 9.55 -6.54
CA GLY A 209 -2.98 8.40 -5.96
C GLY A 209 -4.49 8.43 -6.17
N ASN A 210 -5.20 7.49 -5.55
CA ASN A 210 -6.66 7.51 -5.55
C ASN A 210 -7.19 8.68 -4.69
N LEU A 211 -8.43 9.08 -4.94
CA LEU A 211 -9.08 10.20 -4.24
C LEU A 211 -10.12 9.72 -3.23
N GLU A 212 -9.87 8.58 -2.60
CA GLU A 212 -10.70 8.06 -1.52
C GLU A 212 -10.61 8.97 -0.28
N ARG A 213 -11.69 9.05 0.50
CA ARG A 213 -11.82 9.96 1.62
C ARG A 213 -10.66 9.89 2.63
N TYR A 214 -10.19 8.68 2.94
CA TYR A 214 -9.08 8.48 3.88
C TYR A 214 -7.74 9.06 3.42
N GLN A 215 -7.61 9.34 2.12
CA GLN A 215 -6.42 9.99 1.56
C GLN A 215 -6.34 11.48 1.91
N GLY A 216 -7.42 12.08 2.45
CA GLY A 216 -7.42 13.46 2.94
C GLY A 216 -7.42 14.54 1.86
N ILE A 217 -8.05 14.26 0.70
CA ILE A 217 -8.09 15.25 -0.39
C ILE A 217 -8.87 16.49 0.03
N ASP A 218 -9.87 16.36 0.91
CA ASP A 218 -10.57 17.52 1.50
C ASP A 218 -9.61 18.40 2.29
N LEU A 219 -8.78 17.82 3.16
CA LEU A 219 -7.72 18.51 3.88
C LEU A 219 -6.73 19.20 2.93
N LEU A 220 -6.34 18.50 1.84
CA LEU A 220 -5.45 19.07 0.83
C LEU A 220 -6.05 20.30 0.16
N MET A 221 -7.32 20.22 -0.24
CA MET A 221 -8.01 21.33 -0.90
C MET A 221 -8.13 22.55 0.02
N ASP A 222 -8.53 22.33 1.27
CA ASP A 222 -8.68 23.40 2.25
C ASP A 222 -7.31 23.96 2.66
N GLY A 223 -6.30 23.10 2.85
CA GLY A 223 -4.92 23.52 3.13
C GLY A 223 -4.28 24.28 1.98
N TRP A 224 -4.58 23.90 0.73
CA TRP A 224 -4.13 24.66 -0.44
C TRP A 224 -4.83 26.03 -0.52
N ALA A 225 -6.13 26.11 -0.19
CA ALA A 225 -6.83 27.39 -0.07
C ALA A 225 -6.18 28.31 0.97
N GLU A 226 -5.80 27.77 2.14
CA GLU A 226 -5.05 28.52 3.18
C GLU A 226 -3.67 28.97 2.67
N ALA A 227 -2.97 28.10 1.93
CA ALA A 227 -1.69 28.45 1.36
C ALA A 227 -1.81 29.61 0.36
N VAL A 228 -2.77 29.52 -0.57
CA VAL A 228 -3.04 30.55 -1.59
C VAL A 228 -3.47 31.87 -0.97
N ARG A 229 -4.38 31.86 0.02
CA ARG A 229 -4.77 33.06 0.77
C ARG A 229 -3.57 33.72 1.47
N GLY A 230 -2.64 32.93 1.93
CA GLY A 230 -1.39 33.40 2.51
C GLY A 230 -0.31 33.77 1.48
N GLY A 231 -0.63 33.84 0.19
CA GLY A 231 0.29 34.31 -0.87
C GLY A 231 1.15 33.18 -1.50
N ALA A 232 0.87 31.90 -1.28
CA ALA A 232 1.62 30.82 -1.93
C ALA A 232 1.52 30.91 -3.46
N PRO A 233 2.65 30.85 -4.21
CA PRO A 233 2.63 30.80 -5.66
C PRO A 233 2.28 29.38 -6.16
N GLY A 234 2.09 29.25 -7.49
CA GLY A 234 2.05 27.96 -8.18
C GLY A 234 0.68 27.30 -8.24
N THR A 235 0.68 26.02 -8.51
CA THR A 235 -0.52 25.23 -8.80
C THR A 235 -0.50 23.89 -8.05
N LEU A 236 -1.65 23.45 -7.56
CA LEU A 236 -1.86 22.11 -7.06
C LEU A 236 -2.24 21.18 -8.24
N MET A 237 -1.44 20.18 -8.51
CA MET A 237 -1.70 19.13 -9.48
C MET A 237 -2.16 17.86 -8.78
N ILE A 238 -3.32 17.34 -9.16
CA ILE A 238 -3.87 16.08 -8.63
C ILE A 238 -3.84 15.03 -9.75
N VAL A 239 -3.02 13.99 -9.54
CA VAL A 239 -2.85 12.87 -10.49
C VAL A 239 -3.53 11.63 -9.91
N GLY A 240 -4.51 11.08 -10.63
CA GLY A 240 -5.29 9.92 -10.22
C GLY A 240 -6.77 10.21 -10.03
N GLY A 241 -7.45 9.27 -9.37
CA GLY A 241 -8.90 9.35 -9.15
C GLY A 241 -9.76 8.82 -10.29
N THR A 242 -11.01 8.53 -10.01
CA THR A 242 -12.04 8.22 -11.01
C THR A 242 -12.65 9.52 -11.55
N GLU A 243 -13.35 9.45 -12.67
CA GLU A 243 -14.07 10.61 -13.22
C GLU A 243 -15.02 11.25 -12.21
N ALA A 244 -15.75 10.43 -11.45
CA ALA A 244 -16.65 10.91 -10.40
C ALA A 244 -15.91 11.65 -9.28
N HIS A 245 -14.76 11.14 -8.84
CA HIS A 245 -13.92 11.82 -7.86
C HIS A 245 -13.38 13.15 -8.40
N ILE A 246 -12.90 13.16 -9.64
CA ILE A 246 -12.37 14.37 -10.29
C ILE A 246 -13.45 15.42 -10.44
N ALA A 247 -14.65 15.03 -10.86
CA ALA A 247 -15.79 15.96 -10.98
C ALA A 247 -16.16 16.58 -9.62
N HIS A 248 -16.20 15.75 -8.56
CA HIS A 248 -16.45 16.20 -7.20
C HIS A 248 -15.44 17.24 -6.74
N TYR A 249 -14.14 16.94 -6.84
CA TYR A 249 -13.09 17.84 -6.38
C TYR A 249 -12.88 19.06 -7.28
N ARG A 250 -13.25 18.98 -8.56
CA ARG A 250 -13.32 20.17 -9.43
C ARG A 250 -14.39 21.15 -8.95
N GLY A 251 -15.58 20.65 -8.59
CA GLY A 251 -16.62 21.48 -7.99
C GLY A 251 -16.18 22.11 -6.67
N ARG A 252 -15.46 21.34 -5.82
CA ARG A 252 -14.90 21.87 -4.57
C ARG A 252 -13.85 22.95 -4.83
N ALA A 253 -12.97 22.78 -5.83
CA ALA A 253 -11.99 23.80 -6.22
C ALA A 253 -12.68 25.11 -6.63
N GLN A 254 -13.77 25.02 -7.41
CA GLN A 254 -14.58 26.20 -7.77
C GLN A 254 -15.18 26.88 -6.54
N ALA A 255 -15.79 26.11 -5.64
CA ALA A 255 -16.39 26.64 -4.40
C ALA A 255 -15.36 27.33 -3.48
N LEU A 256 -14.11 26.90 -3.51
CA LEU A 256 -13.00 27.51 -2.75
C LEU A 256 -12.31 28.68 -3.49
N GLY A 257 -12.74 29.02 -4.72
CA GLY A 257 -12.09 30.05 -5.53
C GLY A 257 -10.73 29.64 -6.09
N LEU A 258 -10.50 28.32 -6.25
CA LEU A 258 -9.21 27.74 -6.68
C LEU A 258 -9.24 27.18 -8.11
N ALA A 259 -10.24 27.51 -8.92
CA ALA A 259 -10.41 26.95 -10.26
C ALA A 259 -9.16 27.07 -11.14
N ASP A 260 -8.45 28.21 -11.05
CA ASP A 260 -7.21 28.47 -11.79
C ASP A 260 -5.95 27.98 -11.08
N ARG A 261 -6.06 27.55 -9.82
CA ARG A 261 -4.95 27.13 -8.97
C ARG A 261 -4.90 25.63 -8.72
N VAL A 262 -5.81 24.84 -9.32
CA VAL A 262 -5.87 23.37 -9.22
C VAL A 262 -6.02 22.77 -10.61
N ARG A 263 -5.24 21.73 -10.89
CA ARG A 263 -5.33 20.94 -12.13
C ARG A 263 -5.51 19.46 -11.80
N PHE A 264 -6.29 18.77 -12.60
CA PHE A 264 -6.54 17.32 -12.50
C PHE A 264 -6.01 16.64 -13.75
N ALA A 265 -5.02 15.78 -13.59
CA ALA A 265 -4.38 15.05 -14.69
C ALA A 265 -5.01 13.67 -14.95
N GLY A 266 -5.96 13.22 -14.10
CA GLY A 266 -6.54 11.89 -14.18
C GLY A 266 -5.55 10.77 -13.80
N PRO A 267 -5.98 9.51 -13.90
CA PRO A 267 -5.12 8.36 -13.59
C PRO A 267 -3.99 8.21 -14.60
N ARG A 268 -2.84 7.75 -14.12
CA ARG A 268 -1.66 7.42 -14.93
C ARG A 268 -1.20 6.00 -14.62
N PRO A 269 -0.71 5.23 -15.59
CA PRO A 269 -0.07 3.94 -15.36
C PRO A 269 1.11 4.08 -14.38
N VAL A 270 1.33 3.06 -13.55
CA VAL A 270 2.44 3.05 -12.59
C VAL A 270 3.81 3.19 -13.27
N ALA A 271 3.97 2.66 -14.48
CA ALA A 271 5.19 2.83 -15.27
C ALA A 271 5.56 4.30 -15.56
N LEU A 272 4.60 5.24 -15.48
CA LEU A 272 4.83 6.67 -15.65
C LEU A 272 5.08 7.40 -14.32
N LEU A 273 5.16 6.67 -13.18
CA LEU A 273 5.27 7.30 -11.88
C LEU A 273 6.54 8.16 -11.75
N GLY A 274 7.69 7.67 -12.20
CA GLY A 274 8.95 8.43 -12.19
C GLY A 274 8.82 9.78 -12.90
N PRO A 275 8.52 9.81 -14.21
CA PRO A 275 8.32 11.06 -14.95
C PRO A 275 7.23 11.98 -14.37
N VAL A 276 6.16 11.41 -13.78
CA VAL A 276 5.13 12.21 -13.10
C VAL A 276 5.70 12.91 -11.87
N LEU A 277 6.45 12.19 -11.02
CA LEU A 277 7.04 12.76 -9.81
C LEU A 277 8.15 13.77 -10.14
N ASP A 278 8.90 13.54 -11.22
CA ASP A 278 9.95 14.49 -11.68
C ASP A 278 9.37 15.85 -12.05
N ALA A 279 8.15 15.90 -12.55
CA ALA A 279 7.47 17.15 -12.89
C ALA A 279 7.12 17.99 -11.64
N ALA A 280 7.05 17.42 -10.45
CA ALA A 280 6.69 18.12 -9.21
C ALA A 280 7.84 18.97 -8.64
N ASP A 281 7.48 20.05 -7.94
CA ASP A 281 8.40 20.81 -7.09
C ASP A 281 8.25 20.40 -5.62
N VAL A 282 7.00 20.07 -5.18
CA VAL A 282 6.66 19.59 -3.84
C VAL A 282 5.66 18.46 -3.96
N LEU A 283 5.86 17.37 -3.24
CA LEU A 283 4.92 16.26 -3.14
C LEU A 283 4.11 16.34 -1.84
N VAL A 284 2.84 15.91 -1.89
CA VAL A 284 1.97 15.99 -0.71
C VAL A 284 1.30 14.65 -0.39
N SER A 285 1.23 14.33 0.90
CA SER A 285 0.48 13.20 1.43
C SER A 285 -0.42 13.66 2.59
N PRO A 286 -1.64 14.10 2.29
CA PRO A 286 -2.57 14.70 3.26
C PRO A 286 -3.40 13.67 4.03
N ARG A 287 -3.02 12.38 4.03
CA ARG A 287 -3.80 11.27 4.57
C ARG A 287 -4.28 11.56 6.00
N THR A 288 -5.57 11.32 6.27
CA THR A 288 -6.20 11.61 7.56
C THR A 288 -6.58 10.37 8.36
N LEU A 289 -6.65 9.20 7.70
CA LEU A 289 -7.03 7.92 8.30
C LEU A 289 -6.13 6.80 7.78
N GLY A 290 -6.08 5.71 8.52
CA GLY A 290 -5.34 4.51 8.15
C GLY A 290 -4.15 4.25 9.05
N PHE A 291 -3.75 2.99 9.11
CA PHE A 291 -2.79 2.47 10.06
C PHE A 291 -1.44 2.11 9.41
N ASN A 292 -1.46 1.63 8.17
CA ASN A 292 -0.28 1.30 7.39
C ASN A 292 0.30 2.52 6.66
N THR A 293 1.59 2.49 6.35
CA THR A 293 2.24 3.51 5.53
C THR A 293 1.72 3.43 4.08
N PRO A 294 1.34 4.57 3.45
CA PRO A 294 0.96 4.57 2.05
C PRO A 294 2.15 4.21 1.15
N MET A 295 1.99 3.24 0.25
CA MET A 295 3.03 2.80 -0.69
C MET A 295 3.71 3.97 -1.46
N LYS A 296 2.94 5.00 -1.82
CA LYS A 296 3.47 6.19 -2.51
C LYS A 296 4.62 6.90 -1.78
N ILE A 297 4.69 6.77 -0.44
CA ILE A 297 5.73 7.45 0.37
C ILE A 297 7.13 6.99 -0.04
N TYR A 298 7.30 5.71 -0.35
CA TYR A 298 8.60 5.17 -0.75
C TYR A 298 9.06 5.74 -2.11
N SER A 299 8.15 5.85 -3.07
CA SER A 299 8.44 6.51 -4.36
C SER A 299 8.62 8.03 -4.22
N TYR A 300 7.86 8.67 -3.32
CA TYR A 300 8.03 10.09 -3.03
C TYR A 300 9.42 10.37 -2.47
N LEU A 301 9.88 9.58 -1.51
CA LEU A 301 11.23 9.69 -0.97
C LEU A 301 12.30 9.48 -2.05
N ASP A 302 12.16 8.42 -2.86
CA ASP A 302 13.13 8.09 -3.91
C ASP A 302 13.20 9.14 -5.02
N SER A 303 12.10 9.83 -5.33
CA SER A 303 12.11 10.94 -6.28
C SER A 303 13.05 12.08 -5.87
N GLY A 304 13.39 12.19 -4.58
CA GLY A 304 14.18 13.30 -4.04
C GLY A 304 13.45 14.63 -3.96
N LYS A 305 12.13 14.63 -4.23
CA LYS A 305 11.31 15.84 -4.06
C LYS A 305 10.97 16.05 -2.59
N PRO A 306 10.88 17.30 -2.12
CA PRO A 306 10.44 17.59 -0.76
C PRO A 306 8.99 17.16 -0.55
N ILE A 307 8.69 16.62 0.62
CA ILE A 307 7.38 16.06 0.96
C ILE A 307 6.75 16.88 2.08
N VAL A 308 5.47 17.27 1.93
CA VAL A 308 4.62 17.72 3.03
C VAL A 308 3.62 16.61 3.35
N ALA A 309 3.57 16.17 4.60
CA ALA A 309 2.68 15.10 5.03
C ALA A 309 2.06 15.38 6.40
N THR A 310 0.94 14.73 6.70
CA THR A 310 0.32 14.82 8.03
C THR A 310 1.16 14.07 9.07
N ARG A 311 1.31 14.65 10.26
CA ARG A 311 2.00 14.04 11.42
C ARG A 311 1.08 13.02 12.11
N LEU A 312 0.78 11.94 11.38
CA LEU A 312 -0.03 10.83 11.87
C LEU A 312 0.78 9.53 11.83
N PRO A 313 0.44 8.52 12.63
CA PRO A 313 1.14 7.23 12.65
C PRO A 313 1.36 6.62 11.26
N THR A 314 0.39 6.76 10.37
CA THR A 314 0.49 6.30 8.98
C THR A 314 1.70 6.88 8.21
N HIS A 315 2.23 8.04 8.60
CA HIS A 315 3.41 8.67 8.00
C HIS A 315 4.65 8.56 8.91
N THR A 316 4.47 8.80 10.22
CA THR A 316 5.61 8.90 11.16
C THR A 316 6.32 7.56 11.43
N GLN A 317 5.79 6.45 10.92
CA GLN A 317 6.50 5.17 10.89
C GLN A 317 7.71 5.17 9.94
N VAL A 318 7.69 6.02 8.92
CA VAL A 318 8.72 6.11 7.87
C VAL A 318 9.28 7.52 7.76
N LEU A 319 8.44 8.55 7.90
CA LEU A 319 8.82 9.96 7.78
C LEU A 319 9.15 10.57 9.14
N ASP A 320 10.20 11.38 9.16
CA ASP A 320 10.57 12.25 10.25
C ASP A 320 10.92 13.66 9.72
N ASP A 321 11.18 14.61 10.63
CA ASP A 321 11.46 16.00 10.26
C ASP A 321 12.80 16.21 9.52
N ALA A 322 13.66 15.19 9.45
CA ALA A 322 14.89 15.22 8.65
C ALA A 322 14.62 15.02 7.15
N ILE A 323 13.54 14.26 6.80
CA ILE A 323 13.28 13.80 5.42
C ILE A 323 11.93 14.26 4.86
N ALA A 324 11.12 14.97 5.66
CA ALA A 324 9.82 15.50 5.24
C ALA A 324 9.41 16.67 6.14
N VAL A 325 8.48 17.50 5.68
CA VAL A 325 7.81 18.49 6.51
C VAL A 325 6.50 17.88 7.03
N LEU A 326 6.45 17.61 8.33
CA LEU A 326 5.30 16.99 8.99
C LEU A 326 4.46 18.03 9.72
N CYS A 327 3.15 18.06 9.47
CA CYS A 327 2.23 19.03 10.07
C CYS A 327 0.99 18.37 10.66
N ALA A 328 0.27 19.07 11.52
CA ALA A 328 -1.03 18.62 12.01
C ALA A 328 -2.02 18.41 10.86
N PRO A 329 -2.98 17.45 10.97
CA PRO A 329 -3.98 17.18 9.93
C PRO A 329 -5.10 18.23 9.95
N GLU A 330 -4.69 19.51 9.85
CA GLU A 330 -5.57 20.69 9.90
C GLU A 330 -5.26 21.62 8.72
N PRO A 331 -6.26 22.23 8.07
CA PRO A 331 -6.06 23.07 6.89
C PRO A 331 -5.03 24.19 7.10
N ALA A 332 -5.11 24.91 8.22
CA ALA A 332 -4.20 26.02 8.52
C ALA A 332 -2.74 25.54 8.67
N ALA A 333 -2.52 24.41 9.37
CA ALA A 333 -1.19 23.84 9.57
C ALA A 333 -0.62 23.29 8.25
N PHE A 334 -1.44 22.62 7.45
CA PHE A 334 -1.03 22.08 6.15
C PHE A 334 -0.69 23.21 5.17
N GLY A 335 -1.52 24.25 5.12
CA GLY A 335 -1.26 25.46 4.32
C GLY A 335 0.00 26.22 4.74
N ALA A 336 0.24 26.34 6.04
CA ALA A 336 1.46 26.96 6.57
C ALA A 336 2.72 26.16 6.20
N ALA A 337 2.66 24.82 6.30
CA ALA A 337 3.76 23.92 5.90
C ALA A 337 4.08 24.04 4.40
N LEU A 338 3.07 24.10 3.55
CA LEU A 338 3.24 24.33 2.10
C LEU A 338 3.91 25.67 1.83
N ARG A 339 3.40 26.77 2.43
CA ARG A 339 3.98 28.11 2.23
C ARG A 339 5.45 28.16 2.70
N GLY A 340 5.73 27.61 3.87
CA GLY A 340 7.09 27.59 4.41
C GLY A 340 8.06 26.87 3.47
N LEU A 341 7.67 25.70 2.99
CA LEU A 341 8.52 24.91 2.10
C LEU A 341 8.69 25.55 0.71
N LEU A 342 7.64 26.20 0.17
CA LEU A 342 7.70 26.92 -1.09
C LEU A 342 8.53 28.22 -0.99
N ALA A 343 8.62 28.81 0.18
CA ALA A 343 9.41 30.02 0.43
C ALA A 343 10.89 29.73 0.75
N ASP A 344 11.27 28.48 1.06
CA ASP A 344 12.63 28.08 1.42
C ASP A 344 13.15 26.95 0.51
N PRO A 345 13.68 27.28 -0.69
CA PRO A 345 14.24 26.29 -1.61
C PRO A 345 15.43 25.49 -1.02
N ALA A 346 16.17 26.09 -0.07
CA ALA A 346 17.29 25.42 0.56
C ALA A 346 16.80 24.30 1.52
N GLN A 347 15.76 24.57 2.30
CA GLN A 347 15.08 23.53 3.08
C GLN A 347 14.47 22.47 2.18
N ALA A 348 13.79 22.86 1.13
CA ALA A 348 13.19 21.94 0.17
C ALA A 348 14.21 20.96 -0.42
N ALA A 349 15.35 21.48 -0.90
CA ALA A 349 16.44 20.67 -1.45
C ALA A 349 17.04 19.74 -0.38
N ARG A 350 17.26 20.22 0.84
CA ARG A 350 17.84 19.44 1.93
C ARG A 350 16.96 18.26 2.32
N VAL A 351 15.65 18.48 2.59
CA VAL A 351 14.75 17.40 3.00
C VAL A 351 14.50 16.40 1.87
N GLY A 352 14.41 16.86 0.62
CA GLY A 352 14.29 16.00 -0.55
C GLY A 352 15.51 15.10 -0.74
N ALA A 353 16.72 15.66 -0.68
CA ALA A 353 17.97 14.89 -0.79
C ALA A 353 18.12 13.87 0.35
N ALA A 354 17.79 14.25 1.59
CA ALA A 354 17.82 13.35 2.74
C ALA A 354 16.79 12.21 2.58
N GLY A 355 15.58 12.52 2.09
CA GLY A 355 14.54 11.52 1.78
C GLY A 355 15.02 10.50 0.74
N ARG A 356 15.62 10.97 -0.35
CA ARG A 356 16.19 10.09 -1.39
C ARG A 356 17.31 9.20 -0.87
N ALA A 357 18.20 9.75 -0.04
CA ALA A 357 19.26 8.97 0.57
C ALA A 357 18.69 7.83 1.45
N ARG A 358 17.65 8.10 2.25
CA ARG A 358 16.95 7.11 3.06
C ARG A 358 16.27 6.04 2.17
N ALA A 359 15.58 6.45 1.12
CA ALA A 359 14.90 5.51 0.20
C ALA A 359 15.90 4.55 -0.44
N ARG A 360 17.03 5.08 -0.93
CA ARG A 360 18.08 4.27 -1.57
C ARG A 360 18.83 3.34 -0.60
N ALA A 361 18.88 3.68 0.68
CA ALA A 361 19.47 2.81 1.69
C ALA A 361 18.56 1.68 2.16
N GLU A 362 17.25 1.94 2.27
CA GLU A 362 16.33 1.07 3.01
C GLU A 362 15.16 0.49 2.19
N TYR A 363 14.71 1.19 1.13
CA TYR A 363 13.44 0.90 0.43
C TYR A 363 13.64 0.58 -1.05
N THR A 364 14.75 -0.08 -1.39
CA THR A 364 15.05 -0.53 -2.76
C THR A 364 14.53 -1.96 -3.02
N PRO A 365 14.33 -2.35 -4.29
CA PRO A 365 14.03 -3.73 -4.65
C PRO A 365 15.04 -4.75 -4.08
N GLU A 366 16.33 -4.40 -4.03
CA GLU A 366 17.38 -5.25 -3.48
C GLU A 366 17.26 -5.40 -1.95
N ALA A 367 16.90 -4.32 -1.24
CA ALA A 367 16.64 -4.36 0.20
C ALA A 367 15.42 -5.24 0.50
N PHE A 368 14.34 -5.09 -0.27
CA PHE A 368 13.15 -5.94 -0.20
C PHE A 368 13.50 -7.40 -0.44
N ARG A 369 14.18 -7.71 -1.55
CA ARG A 369 14.64 -9.06 -1.89
C ARG A 369 15.43 -9.68 -0.73
N ARG A 370 16.39 -8.94 -0.19
CA ARG A 370 17.23 -9.40 0.92
C ARG A 370 16.40 -9.74 2.17
N LYS A 371 15.43 -8.89 2.54
CA LYS A 371 14.52 -9.11 3.67
C LYS A 371 13.62 -10.35 3.45
N VAL A 372 13.01 -10.47 2.26
CA VAL A 372 12.16 -11.62 1.90
C VAL A 372 12.95 -12.92 1.99
N LEU A 373 14.14 -12.98 1.38
CA LEU A 373 14.95 -14.19 1.38
C LEU A 373 15.47 -14.56 2.79
N ALA A 374 15.81 -13.56 3.61
CA ALA A 374 16.21 -13.80 5.00
C ALA A 374 15.05 -14.41 5.82
N PHE A 375 13.85 -13.85 5.66
CA PHE A 375 12.66 -14.35 6.33
C PHE A 375 12.32 -15.80 5.89
N TYR A 376 12.35 -16.08 4.59
CA TYR A 376 12.04 -17.42 4.08
C TYR A 376 13.07 -18.47 4.49
N ARG A 377 14.36 -18.12 4.59
CA ARG A 377 15.39 -19.01 5.16
C ARG A 377 15.06 -19.38 6.61
N ALA A 378 14.68 -18.39 7.44
CA ALA A 378 14.29 -18.64 8.83
C ALA A 378 13.00 -19.49 8.93
N VAL A 379 12.06 -19.34 7.97
CA VAL A 379 10.88 -20.21 7.86
C VAL A 379 11.31 -21.64 7.51
N GLU A 380 12.18 -21.85 6.53
CA GLU A 380 12.69 -23.18 6.15
C GLU A 380 13.40 -23.88 7.31
N GLU A 381 14.23 -23.16 8.06
CA GLU A 381 14.88 -23.71 9.26
C GLU A 381 13.86 -24.20 10.28
N LYS A 382 12.83 -23.39 10.57
CA LYS A 382 11.74 -23.78 11.48
C LYS A 382 10.91 -24.98 11.00
N LEU A 383 10.81 -25.17 9.69
CA LEU A 383 10.08 -26.31 9.11
C LEU A 383 10.90 -27.61 9.18
N ARG A 384 12.24 -27.55 9.10
CA ARG A 384 13.14 -28.70 9.20
C ARG A 384 13.23 -29.25 10.63
N VAL A 385 13.04 -28.41 11.65
CA VAL A 385 13.15 -28.81 13.07
C VAL A 385 11.84 -29.44 13.58
N ARG A 386 10.75 -29.40 12.82
CA ARG A 386 9.46 -30.05 13.11
C ARG A 386 9.37 -31.43 12.47
#